data_3d81ef25966153121ee7463ff73bbdd1
#
_entry.id   3d81ef25966153121ee7463ff73bbdd1
#
_cell.length_a   1.000
_cell.length_b   1.000
_cell.length_c   1.000
_cell.angle_alpha   90.00
_cell.angle_beta   90.00
_cell.angle_gamma   90.00
#
_symmetry.space_group_name_H-M   'P 1'
#
loop_
_entity.id
_entity.type
_entity.pdbx_description
1 polymer ?
#
loop_
_entity_poly.entity_id
_entity_poly.type
_entity_poly.pdbx_seq_one_letter_code
_entity_poly.pdbx_strand_id
1 'polypeptide(L)'
;MNNLPELQETQPELLIAIDRVGVKGVRRRITIDSPIGPISYDVEVDVYVDLPRDLRGIHMSRNMEVILEAIDEARQGHYVSLEKLFEEVGRKLLTKHSHAHRAEIIVRTTYYYEEDINGKKVPEAADIYLSISTWRDGSIEWTVGIGLEGMTVCPSAQATYSVMEKTELHKSPSHSQRARLSIKVTTCRRIARIEWLVNAAREAFSSPTYSLLKRVDEYSVIKKAFEKPRFVEDLVRYALYNIATKLSSEGFPGSTKIFVEAVSYESIHPYNAYACREAALTEVLKEIEESYPTRK
;
A
#
# COMPACT_ATOMS: atom_id res chain seq x y z
N MET A 1 28.63 -36.01 18.06
CA MET A 1 28.22 -34.79 17.37
C MET A 1 28.73 -33.65 18.22
N ASN A 2 29.54 -32.77 17.64
CA ASN A 2 30.22 -31.70 18.38
C ASN A 2 29.18 -30.76 18.99
N ASN A 3 29.26 -30.50 20.29
CA ASN A 3 28.54 -29.44 21.00
C ASN A 3 29.06 -28.09 20.48
N LEU A 4 28.51 -27.62 19.38
CA LEU A 4 28.76 -26.24 18.93
C LEU A 4 28.07 -25.27 19.91
N PRO A 5 28.74 -24.17 20.30
CA PRO A 5 28.16 -23.22 21.25
C PRO A 5 26.97 -22.50 20.67
N GLU A 6 25.87 -22.49 21.39
CA GLU A 6 24.62 -21.76 21.07
C GLU A 6 24.73 -20.28 21.49
N LEU A 7 25.47 -19.47 20.73
CA LEU A 7 25.77 -18.08 21.10
C LEU A 7 24.51 -17.19 21.10
N GLN A 8 23.48 -17.54 20.34
CA GLN A 8 22.24 -16.80 20.26
C GLN A 8 21.48 -16.73 21.58
N GLU A 9 21.57 -17.82 22.38
CA GLU A 9 20.89 -17.94 23.67
C GLU A 9 21.70 -17.35 24.84
N THR A 10 22.92 -16.85 24.55
CA THR A 10 23.74 -16.21 25.59
C THR A 10 23.30 -14.75 25.82
N GLN A 11 23.69 -14.21 26.96
CA GLN A 11 23.45 -12.80 27.26
C GLN A 11 24.37 -11.90 26.42
N PRO A 12 23.88 -10.81 25.82
CA PRO A 12 24.72 -9.85 25.13
C PRO A 12 25.52 -8.98 26.12
N GLU A 13 26.56 -8.31 25.62
CA GLU A 13 27.32 -7.34 26.41
C GLU A 13 26.51 -6.09 26.79
N LEU A 14 25.63 -5.67 25.86
CA LEU A 14 24.71 -4.54 26.05
C LEU A 14 23.28 -5.07 26.15
N LEU A 15 22.63 -4.83 27.28
CA LEU A 15 21.27 -5.26 27.58
C LEU A 15 20.24 -4.31 26.96
N ILE A 16 20.15 -4.28 25.63
CA ILE A 16 19.22 -3.45 24.88
C ILE A 16 18.31 -4.36 24.06
N ALA A 17 16.99 -4.20 24.18
CA ALA A 17 16.01 -4.92 23.38
C ALA A 17 16.03 -4.41 21.92
N ILE A 18 15.68 -5.29 20.98
CA ILE A 18 15.60 -4.96 19.55
C ILE A 18 14.18 -5.18 19.05
N ASP A 19 13.58 -4.18 18.42
CA ASP A 19 12.19 -4.23 17.97
C ASP A 19 11.99 -5.15 16.76
N ARG A 20 12.99 -5.29 15.90
CA ARG A 20 12.94 -6.10 14.68
C ARG A 20 14.28 -6.79 14.42
N VAL A 21 14.26 -8.09 14.44
CA VAL A 21 15.40 -8.94 14.03
C VAL A 21 14.87 -10.07 13.15
N GLY A 22 15.51 -10.34 12.01
CA GLY A 22 15.03 -11.36 11.07
C GLY A 22 15.69 -11.32 9.72
N VAL A 23 14.97 -11.79 8.69
CA VAL A 23 15.45 -11.86 7.30
C VAL A 23 14.70 -10.86 6.42
N LYS A 24 15.41 -10.28 5.44
CA LYS A 24 14.89 -9.25 4.55
C LYS A 24 15.19 -9.58 3.09
N GLY A 25 14.26 -9.21 2.19
CA GLY A 25 14.46 -9.32 0.74
C GLY A 25 14.38 -10.76 0.22
N VAL A 26 13.63 -11.63 0.87
CA VAL A 26 13.43 -13.02 0.45
C VAL A 26 12.48 -13.04 -0.74
N ARG A 27 12.97 -13.36 -1.94
CA ARG A 27 12.16 -13.42 -3.15
C ARG A 27 11.67 -14.84 -3.40
N ARG A 28 10.36 -15.00 -3.60
CA ARG A 28 9.71 -16.29 -3.85
C ARG A 28 8.52 -16.12 -4.82
N ARG A 29 8.22 -17.21 -5.53
CA ARG A 29 6.95 -17.37 -6.23
C ARG A 29 6.02 -18.22 -5.37
N ILE A 30 4.83 -17.68 -5.11
CA ILE A 30 3.78 -18.32 -4.32
C ILE A 30 2.56 -18.48 -5.20
N THR A 31 1.99 -19.67 -5.24
CA THR A 31 0.72 -19.95 -5.93
C THR A 31 -0.35 -20.23 -4.87
N ILE A 32 -1.46 -19.51 -4.96
CA ILE A 32 -2.62 -19.64 -4.07
C ILE A 32 -3.79 -20.18 -4.89
N ASP A 33 -4.45 -21.22 -4.40
CA ASP A 33 -5.69 -21.73 -4.97
C ASP A 33 -6.87 -20.85 -4.57
N SER A 34 -7.27 -19.95 -5.48
CA SER A 34 -8.42 -19.08 -5.26
C SER A 34 -9.71 -19.68 -5.84
N PRO A 35 -10.90 -19.20 -5.43
CA PRO A 35 -12.18 -19.66 -6.01
C PRO A 35 -12.31 -19.47 -7.52
N ILE A 36 -11.50 -18.60 -8.11
CA ILE A 36 -11.46 -18.32 -9.56
C ILE A 36 -10.32 -19.06 -10.28
N GLY A 37 -9.58 -19.94 -9.57
CA GLY A 37 -8.43 -20.68 -10.06
C GLY A 37 -7.10 -20.28 -9.41
N PRO A 38 -6.00 -20.96 -9.73
CA PRO A 38 -4.70 -20.69 -9.15
C PRO A 38 -4.15 -19.33 -9.57
N ILE A 39 -3.73 -18.53 -8.59
CA ILE A 39 -3.09 -17.22 -8.82
C ILE A 39 -1.65 -17.30 -8.31
N SER A 40 -0.69 -16.92 -9.15
CA SER A 40 0.73 -16.89 -8.81
C SER A 40 1.17 -15.45 -8.55
N TYR A 41 1.89 -15.27 -7.43
CA TYR A 41 2.47 -13.99 -7.01
C TYR A 41 4.00 -14.13 -6.95
N ASP A 42 4.71 -13.21 -7.57
CA ASP A 42 6.13 -13.00 -7.32
C ASP A 42 6.26 -12.03 -6.16
N VAL A 43 6.68 -12.52 -5.01
CA VAL A 43 6.72 -11.76 -3.77
C VAL A 43 8.15 -11.49 -3.30
N GLU A 44 8.36 -10.32 -2.69
CA GLU A 44 9.51 -10.04 -1.84
C GLU A 44 9.01 -9.95 -0.40
N VAL A 45 9.59 -10.77 0.49
CA VAL A 45 9.14 -10.95 1.86
C VAL A 45 10.26 -10.56 2.83
N ASP A 46 9.92 -9.72 3.79
CA ASP A 46 10.72 -9.49 5.00
C ASP A 46 10.00 -10.14 6.19
N VAL A 47 10.75 -10.76 7.08
CA VAL A 47 10.21 -11.45 8.26
C VAL A 47 11.00 -11.06 9.49
N TYR A 48 10.30 -10.57 10.53
CA TYR A 48 10.91 -10.10 11.76
C TYR A 48 10.19 -10.65 12.98
N VAL A 49 10.95 -10.78 14.07
CA VAL A 49 10.45 -10.94 15.43
C VAL A 49 11.14 -9.93 16.35
N ASP A 50 10.54 -9.61 17.50
CA ASP A 50 11.22 -8.85 18.54
C ASP A 50 12.23 -9.71 19.29
N LEU A 51 13.28 -9.08 19.83
CA LEU A 51 14.33 -9.73 20.60
C LEU A 51 14.45 -9.04 21.97
N PRO A 52 14.21 -9.77 23.07
CA PRO A 52 14.36 -9.24 24.41
C PRO A 52 15.81 -8.92 24.73
N ARG A 53 16.03 -8.03 25.70
CA ARG A 53 17.33 -7.46 26.05
C ARG A 53 18.37 -8.45 26.58
N ASP A 54 17.93 -9.60 27.04
CA ASP A 54 18.74 -10.66 27.69
C ASP A 54 19.18 -11.75 26.71
N LEU A 55 18.70 -11.73 25.46
CA LEU A 55 19.12 -12.64 24.41
C LEU A 55 20.01 -11.94 23.39
N ARG A 56 21.11 -12.61 23.01
CA ARG A 56 22.10 -12.08 22.05
C ARG A 56 21.61 -12.10 20.62
N GLY A 57 20.76 -13.05 20.23
CA GLY A 57 20.28 -13.17 18.85
C GLY A 57 19.19 -14.19 18.67
N ILE A 58 18.78 -14.39 17.41
CA ILE A 58 17.81 -15.42 17.00
C ILE A 58 18.45 -16.41 16.03
N HIS A 59 17.84 -17.56 15.88
CA HIS A 59 18.19 -18.52 14.82
C HIS A 59 17.53 -18.12 13.51
N MET A 60 18.28 -17.47 12.60
CA MET A 60 17.77 -17.00 11.32
C MET A 60 17.22 -18.12 10.42
N SER A 61 17.75 -19.34 10.54
CA SER A 61 17.23 -20.51 9.80
C SER A 61 15.76 -20.80 10.11
N ARG A 62 15.31 -20.59 11.35
CA ARG A 62 13.91 -20.78 11.76
C ARG A 62 12.95 -19.90 10.97
N ASN A 63 13.36 -18.68 10.61
CA ASN A 63 12.56 -17.77 9.77
C ASN A 63 12.39 -18.35 8.35
N MET A 64 13.48 -18.88 7.78
CA MET A 64 13.45 -19.46 6.44
C MET A 64 12.67 -20.78 6.40
N GLU A 65 12.79 -21.62 7.43
CA GLU A 65 12.01 -22.84 7.58
C GLU A 65 10.51 -22.55 7.53
N VAL A 66 10.04 -21.57 8.33
CA VAL A 66 8.62 -21.19 8.36
C VAL A 66 8.13 -20.69 7.01
N ILE A 67 8.93 -19.87 6.30
CA ILE A 67 8.57 -19.38 4.95
C ILE A 67 8.45 -20.56 3.97
N LEU A 68 9.39 -21.50 3.99
CA LEU A 68 9.38 -22.64 3.09
C LEU A 68 8.23 -23.60 3.39
N GLU A 69 7.98 -23.90 4.66
CA GLU A 69 6.85 -24.72 5.11
C GLU A 69 5.51 -24.08 4.63
N ALA A 70 5.33 -22.77 4.79
CA ALA A 70 4.13 -22.08 4.37
C ALA A 70 3.92 -22.08 2.84
N ILE A 71 5.00 -21.97 2.06
CA ILE A 71 4.93 -22.08 0.59
C ILE A 71 4.51 -23.49 0.16
N ASP A 72 5.04 -24.53 0.80
CA ASP A 72 4.68 -25.91 0.47
C ASP A 72 3.23 -26.21 0.85
N GLU A 73 2.74 -25.70 1.97
CA GLU A 73 1.32 -25.78 2.35
C GLU A 73 0.41 -25.01 1.39
N ALA A 74 0.83 -23.84 0.89
CA ALA A 74 0.09 -23.09 -0.13
C ALA A 74 -0.08 -23.90 -1.43
N ARG A 75 0.96 -24.62 -1.86
CA ARG A 75 0.90 -25.51 -3.02
C ARG A 75 -0.04 -26.69 -2.83
N GLN A 76 -0.35 -27.06 -1.59
CA GLN A 76 -1.30 -28.12 -1.25
C GLN A 76 -2.74 -27.61 -1.11
N GLY A 77 -2.99 -26.32 -1.43
CA GLY A 77 -4.33 -25.71 -1.38
C GLY A 77 -4.82 -25.34 0.02
N HIS A 78 -3.92 -25.24 1.00
CA HIS A 78 -4.31 -24.92 2.39
C HIS A 78 -4.72 -23.45 2.60
N TYR A 79 -4.40 -22.57 1.66
CA TYR A 79 -4.67 -21.12 1.79
C TYR A 79 -5.44 -20.59 0.58
N VAL A 80 -6.41 -19.72 0.86
CA VAL A 80 -7.27 -19.07 -0.14
C VAL A 80 -6.84 -17.65 -0.49
N SER A 81 -5.87 -17.08 0.23
CA SER A 81 -5.31 -15.75 -0.02
C SER A 81 -3.92 -15.59 0.58
N LEU A 82 -3.16 -14.61 0.07
CA LEU A 82 -1.82 -14.26 0.61
C LEU A 82 -1.90 -13.81 2.06
N GLU A 83 -2.93 -13.07 2.43
CA GLU A 83 -3.11 -12.58 3.78
C GLU A 83 -3.22 -13.74 4.78
N LYS A 84 -4.02 -14.76 4.46
CA LYS A 84 -4.18 -15.94 5.31
C LYS A 84 -2.90 -16.76 5.43
N LEU A 85 -2.18 -16.91 4.34
CA LEU A 85 -0.85 -17.54 4.36
C LEU A 85 0.08 -16.81 5.33
N PHE A 86 0.21 -15.51 5.20
CA PHE A 86 1.15 -14.74 6.01
C PHE A 86 0.69 -14.49 7.46
N GLU A 87 -0.61 -14.54 7.76
CA GLU A 87 -1.11 -14.67 9.14
C GLU A 87 -0.58 -15.94 9.80
N GLU A 88 -0.60 -17.07 9.08
CA GLU A 88 -0.11 -18.34 9.62
C GLU A 88 1.41 -18.34 9.76
N VAL A 89 2.14 -17.74 8.81
CA VAL A 89 3.59 -17.50 8.95
C VAL A 89 3.89 -16.77 10.26
N GLY A 90 3.13 -15.72 10.59
CA GLY A 90 3.29 -14.98 11.85
C GLY A 90 3.10 -15.84 13.08
N ARG A 91 2.08 -16.70 13.12
CA ARG A 91 1.84 -17.64 14.25
C ARG A 91 2.94 -18.67 14.38
N LYS A 92 3.39 -19.25 13.25
CA LYS A 92 4.49 -20.24 13.24
C LYS A 92 5.80 -19.62 13.68
N LEU A 93 6.09 -18.38 13.31
CA LEU A 93 7.28 -17.65 13.79
C LEU A 93 7.28 -17.50 15.31
N LEU A 94 6.15 -17.09 15.92
CA LEU A 94 6.03 -17.01 17.37
C LEU A 94 6.17 -18.37 18.05
N THR A 95 5.75 -19.45 17.39
CA THR A 95 5.97 -20.83 17.91
C THR A 95 7.44 -21.22 17.86
N LYS A 96 8.14 -20.94 16.76
CA LYS A 96 9.58 -21.25 16.58
C LYS A 96 10.50 -20.35 17.44
N HIS A 97 10.07 -19.12 17.74
CA HIS A 97 10.79 -18.14 18.55
C HIS A 97 10.03 -17.90 19.88
N SER A 98 10.22 -18.81 20.84
CA SER A 98 9.47 -18.81 22.12
C SER A 98 9.62 -17.53 22.96
N HIS A 99 10.73 -16.81 22.79
CA HIS A 99 11.04 -15.55 23.47
C HIS A 99 10.32 -14.33 22.86
N ALA A 100 9.89 -14.41 21.59
CA ALA A 100 9.31 -13.28 20.89
C ALA A 100 7.85 -13.05 21.32
N HIS A 101 7.45 -11.79 21.44
CA HIS A 101 6.09 -11.35 21.72
C HIS A 101 5.35 -10.96 20.46
N ARG A 102 6.07 -10.52 19.42
CA ARG A 102 5.55 -10.06 18.14
C ARG A 102 6.32 -10.68 16.98
N ALA A 103 5.59 -11.09 15.95
CA ALA A 103 6.12 -11.39 14.63
C ALA A 103 5.56 -10.39 13.63
N GLU A 104 6.38 -9.90 12.69
CA GLU A 104 5.98 -9.00 11.63
C GLU A 104 6.46 -9.51 10.29
N ILE A 105 5.55 -9.59 9.33
CA ILE A 105 5.82 -9.98 7.96
C ILE A 105 5.48 -8.81 7.05
N ILE A 106 6.40 -8.44 6.16
CA ILE A 106 6.18 -7.43 5.13
C ILE A 106 6.29 -8.11 3.77
N VAL A 107 5.28 -7.95 2.94
CA VAL A 107 5.21 -8.53 1.60
C VAL A 107 5.06 -7.41 0.58
N ARG A 108 5.86 -7.48 -0.48
CA ARG A 108 5.75 -6.61 -1.64
C ARG A 108 5.52 -7.47 -2.86
N THR A 109 4.54 -7.07 -3.67
CA THR A 109 4.19 -7.76 -4.93
C THR A 109 3.50 -6.80 -5.88
N THR A 110 3.08 -7.30 -7.04
CA THR A 110 2.31 -6.54 -8.01
C THR A 110 0.90 -7.10 -8.11
N TYR A 111 -0.10 -6.22 -8.11
CA TYR A 111 -1.48 -6.54 -8.41
C TYR A 111 -1.81 -6.12 -9.83
N TYR A 112 -2.32 -7.05 -10.62
CA TYR A 112 -2.78 -6.79 -11.99
C TYR A 112 -4.29 -6.65 -12.00
N TYR A 113 -4.79 -5.62 -12.68
CA TYR A 113 -6.22 -5.36 -12.83
C TYR A 113 -6.51 -4.92 -14.27
N GLU A 114 -7.77 -5.02 -14.68
CA GLU A 114 -8.19 -4.62 -16.01
C GLU A 114 -8.85 -3.24 -15.98
N GLU A 115 -8.47 -2.41 -16.94
CA GLU A 115 -9.10 -1.12 -17.21
C GLU A 115 -9.89 -1.15 -18.51
N ASP A 116 -11.08 -0.55 -18.48
CA ASP A 116 -11.85 -0.35 -19.70
C ASP A 116 -11.50 1.01 -20.32
N ILE A 117 -10.94 0.98 -21.51
CA ILE A 117 -10.63 2.15 -22.31
C ILE A 117 -11.44 2.05 -23.59
N ASN A 118 -12.59 2.76 -23.61
CA ASN A 118 -13.50 2.77 -24.78
C ASN A 118 -13.93 1.36 -25.24
N GLY A 119 -14.30 0.51 -24.29
CA GLY A 119 -14.73 -0.88 -24.53
C GLY A 119 -13.60 -1.87 -24.77
N LYS A 120 -12.35 -1.49 -24.50
CA LYS A 120 -11.19 -2.36 -24.53
C LYS A 120 -10.64 -2.54 -23.12
N LYS A 121 -10.53 -3.80 -22.71
CA LYS A 121 -9.87 -4.15 -21.46
C LYS A 121 -8.35 -4.14 -21.65
N VAL A 122 -7.68 -3.30 -20.89
CA VAL A 122 -6.21 -3.14 -20.87
C VAL A 122 -5.71 -3.57 -19.50
N PRO A 123 -4.74 -4.49 -19.42
CA PRO A 123 -4.15 -4.88 -18.15
C PRO A 123 -3.26 -3.74 -17.63
N GLU A 124 -3.47 -3.38 -16.38
CA GLU A 124 -2.69 -2.39 -15.63
C GLU A 124 -2.15 -3.03 -14.35
N ALA A 125 -1.18 -2.36 -13.71
CA ALA A 125 -0.51 -2.87 -12.53
C ALA A 125 -0.44 -1.83 -11.41
N ALA A 126 -0.54 -2.31 -10.17
CA ALA A 126 -0.28 -1.54 -8.96
C ALA A 126 0.75 -2.25 -8.09
N ASP A 127 1.67 -1.49 -7.50
CA ASP A 127 2.51 -2.04 -6.45
C ASP A 127 1.68 -2.30 -5.20
N ILE A 128 1.88 -3.46 -4.58
CA ILE A 128 1.21 -3.84 -3.34
C ILE A 128 2.20 -3.91 -2.20
N TYR A 129 1.78 -3.36 -1.09
CA TYR A 129 2.40 -3.48 0.22
C TYR A 129 1.42 -4.16 1.17
N LEU A 130 1.82 -5.27 1.78
CA LEU A 130 1.09 -5.94 2.83
C LEU A 130 2.01 -6.08 4.04
N SER A 131 1.56 -5.64 5.22
CA SER A 131 2.24 -5.92 6.48
C SER A 131 1.27 -6.60 7.44
N ILE A 132 1.74 -7.65 8.09
CA ILE A 132 0.98 -8.40 9.08
C ILE A 132 1.82 -8.48 10.34
N SER A 133 1.31 -7.90 11.42
CA SER A 133 1.86 -8.04 12.76
C SER A 133 0.97 -8.98 13.56
N THR A 134 1.56 -10.02 14.14
CA THR A 134 0.88 -11.00 14.99
C THR A 134 1.52 -10.95 16.36
N TRP A 135 0.73 -10.85 17.41
CA TRP A 135 1.18 -10.88 18.79
C TRP A 135 0.85 -12.23 19.45
N ARG A 136 1.60 -12.53 20.52
CA ARG A 136 1.45 -13.80 21.25
C ARG A 136 0.10 -13.95 21.94
N ASP A 137 -0.59 -12.85 22.23
CA ASP A 137 -1.98 -12.84 22.75
C ASP A 137 -3.02 -13.17 21.69
N GLY A 138 -2.60 -13.40 20.44
CA GLY A 138 -3.48 -13.70 19.31
C GLY A 138 -3.99 -12.49 18.57
N SER A 139 -3.70 -11.27 19.00
CA SER A 139 -4.05 -10.07 18.26
C SER A 139 -3.29 -9.96 16.94
N ILE A 140 -3.93 -9.38 15.92
CA ILE A 140 -3.36 -9.20 14.59
C ILE A 140 -3.66 -7.78 14.11
N GLU A 141 -2.66 -7.14 13.52
CA GLU A 141 -2.80 -5.89 12.78
C GLU A 141 -2.38 -6.11 11.32
N TRP A 142 -3.22 -5.67 10.41
CA TRP A 142 -2.95 -5.70 8.98
C TRP A 142 -2.75 -4.28 8.46
N THR A 143 -1.74 -4.09 7.64
CA THR A 143 -1.60 -2.91 6.78
C THR A 143 -1.62 -3.38 5.34
N VAL A 144 -2.62 -2.96 4.58
CA VAL A 144 -2.63 -3.10 3.12
C VAL A 144 -2.37 -1.75 2.48
N GLY A 145 -1.51 -1.73 1.48
CA GLY A 145 -1.18 -0.52 0.76
C GLY A 145 -1.01 -0.76 -0.72
N ILE A 146 -1.17 0.31 -1.49
CA ILE A 146 -0.91 0.35 -2.92
C ILE A 146 0.01 1.51 -3.28
N GLY A 147 0.71 1.38 -4.43
CA GLY A 147 1.37 2.47 -5.11
C GLY A 147 0.97 2.49 -6.57
N LEU A 148 0.49 3.64 -7.06
CA LEU A 148 0.08 3.85 -8.44
C LEU A 148 0.73 5.10 -9.01
N GLU A 149 0.91 5.13 -10.33
CA GLU A 149 1.23 6.33 -11.08
C GLU A 149 0.00 6.87 -11.81
N GLY A 150 -0.05 8.20 -11.92
CA GLY A 150 -1.07 8.94 -12.65
C GLY A 150 -0.52 10.27 -13.15
N MET A 151 -1.37 11.10 -13.69
CA MET A 151 -1.01 12.42 -14.22
C MET A 151 -1.62 13.52 -13.38
N THR A 152 -0.84 14.60 -13.18
CA THR A 152 -1.31 15.87 -12.62
C THR A 152 -1.14 17.01 -13.63
N VAL A 153 -2.02 18.00 -13.54
CA VAL A 153 -1.98 19.26 -14.27
C VAL A 153 -1.97 20.38 -13.24
N CYS A 154 -1.05 21.32 -13.36
CA CYS A 154 -0.91 22.41 -12.38
C CYS A 154 -2.08 23.40 -12.50
N PRO A 155 -2.93 23.55 -11.44
CA PRO A 155 -4.04 24.51 -11.46
C PRO A 155 -3.57 25.97 -11.55
N SER A 156 -2.48 26.32 -10.88
CA SER A 156 -1.94 27.68 -10.83
C SER A 156 -1.42 28.13 -12.20
N ALA A 157 -0.62 27.29 -12.87
CA ALA A 157 -0.09 27.61 -14.19
C ALA A 157 -1.25 27.77 -15.21
N GLN A 158 -2.25 26.88 -15.14
CA GLN A 158 -3.43 26.96 -15.99
C GLN A 158 -4.23 28.26 -15.76
N ALA A 159 -4.48 28.62 -14.50
CA ALA A 159 -5.19 29.86 -14.15
C ALA A 159 -4.40 31.10 -14.57
N THR A 160 -3.08 31.11 -14.38
CA THR A 160 -2.21 32.22 -14.81
C THR A 160 -2.30 32.42 -16.33
N TYR A 161 -2.18 31.33 -17.10
CA TYR A 161 -2.29 31.40 -18.56
C TYR A 161 -3.68 31.92 -19.00
N SER A 162 -4.74 31.40 -18.39
CA SER A 162 -6.13 31.85 -18.67
C SER A 162 -6.30 33.35 -18.51
N VAL A 163 -5.75 33.93 -17.43
CA VAL A 163 -5.81 35.37 -17.16
C VAL A 163 -4.98 36.17 -18.16
N MET A 164 -3.72 35.76 -18.42
CA MET A 164 -2.79 36.49 -19.28
C MET A 164 -3.26 36.51 -20.74
N GLU A 165 -3.79 35.39 -21.24
CA GLU A 165 -4.20 35.21 -22.62
C GLU A 165 -5.72 35.42 -22.84
N LYS A 166 -6.48 35.71 -21.77
CA LYS A 166 -7.94 35.88 -21.78
C LYS A 166 -8.68 34.71 -22.42
N THR A 167 -8.25 33.50 -22.09
CA THR A 167 -8.85 32.24 -22.56
C THR A 167 -9.68 31.58 -21.45
N GLU A 168 -10.56 30.64 -21.82
CA GLU A 168 -11.31 29.84 -20.85
C GLU A 168 -10.37 28.91 -20.09
N LEU A 169 -10.55 28.75 -18.76
CA LEU A 169 -9.65 28.00 -17.89
C LEU A 169 -9.37 26.60 -18.41
N HIS A 170 -10.40 25.84 -18.75
CA HIS A 170 -10.25 24.44 -19.20
C HIS A 170 -9.62 24.30 -20.61
N LYS A 171 -9.52 25.38 -21.37
CA LYS A 171 -8.85 25.45 -22.68
C LYS A 171 -7.42 26.00 -22.56
N SER A 172 -7.05 26.47 -21.37
CA SER A 172 -5.73 27.08 -21.13
C SER A 172 -4.69 26.00 -20.91
N PRO A 173 -3.51 26.07 -21.52
CA PRO A 173 -2.42 25.16 -21.27
C PRO A 173 -1.88 25.28 -19.84
N SER A 174 -1.24 24.22 -19.39
CA SER A 174 -0.51 24.15 -18.13
C SER A 174 0.62 23.15 -18.28
N HIS A 175 1.56 23.15 -17.35
CA HIS A 175 2.46 22.00 -17.27
C HIS A 175 1.73 20.81 -16.65
N SER A 176 2.11 19.64 -17.12
CA SER A 176 1.62 18.37 -16.63
C SER A 176 2.80 17.40 -16.42
N GLN A 177 2.64 16.50 -15.51
CA GLN A 177 3.68 15.52 -15.16
C GLN A 177 3.07 14.26 -14.55
N ARG A 178 3.88 13.21 -14.49
CA ARG A 178 3.50 12.03 -13.70
C ARG A 178 3.60 12.34 -12.21
N ALA A 179 2.76 11.66 -11.46
CA ALA A 179 2.81 11.65 -10.01
C ALA A 179 2.60 10.21 -9.51
N ARG A 180 3.27 9.89 -8.40
CA ARG A 180 3.05 8.63 -7.68
C ARG A 180 2.21 8.91 -6.45
N LEU A 181 1.17 8.09 -6.25
CA LEU A 181 0.29 8.12 -5.09
C LEU A 181 0.37 6.77 -4.37
N SER A 182 0.63 6.82 -3.05
CA SER A 182 0.62 5.65 -2.18
C SER A 182 -0.50 5.80 -1.15
N ILE A 183 -1.28 4.74 -0.97
CA ILE A 183 -2.33 4.67 0.07
C ILE A 183 -2.05 3.45 0.92
N LYS A 184 -2.10 3.58 2.26
CA LYS A 184 -2.04 2.46 3.21
C LYS A 184 -3.21 2.55 4.18
N VAL A 185 -3.81 1.40 4.48
CA VAL A 185 -4.88 1.27 5.47
C VAL A 185 -4.45 0.24 6.49
N THR A 186 -4.40 0.65 7.77
CA THR A 186 -4.01 -0.21 8.90
C THR A 186 -5.21 -0.45 9.80
N THR A 187 -5.45 -1.71 10.15
CA THR A 187 -6.63 -2.15 10.91
C THR A 187 -6.36 -3.43 11.71
N CYS A 188 -7.11 -3.63 12.82
CA CYS A 188 -7.04 -4.83 13.67
C CYS A 188 -8.28 -5.74 13.54
N ARG A 189 -9.21 -5.46 12.64
CA ARG A 189 -10.45 -6.27 12.51
C ARG A 189 -10.56 -7.05 11.23
N ARG A 190 -10.40 -6.39 10.10
CA ARG A 190 -10.43 -7.01 8.76
C ARG A 190 -9.60 -6.19 7.79
N ILE A 191 -9.00 -6.84 6.82
CA ILE A 191 -8.19 -6.17 5.80
C ILE A 191 -9.08 -5.39 4.81
N ALA A 192 -8.62 -4.22 4.37
CA ALA A 192 -9.29 -3.47 3.31
C ALA A 192 -9.01 -4.13 1.95
N ARG A 193 -9.97 -4.08 1.02
CA ARG A 193 -9.78 -4.65 -0.31
C ARG A 193 -8.89 -3.77 -1.16
N ILE A 194 -7.97 -4.39 -1.89
CA ILE A 194 -7.00 -3.70 -2.75
C ILE A 194 -7.71 -2.84 -3.82
N GLU A 195 -8.81 -3.33 -4.38
CA GLU A 195 -9.58 -2.63 -5.41
C GLU A 195 -10.12 -1.27 -4.93
N TRP A 196 -10.44 -1.16 -3.63
CA TRP A 196 -10.90 0.12 -3.08
C TRP A 196 -9.79 1.17 -3.04
N LEU A 197 -8.56 0.74 -2.70
CA LEU A 197 -7.39 1.61 -2.66
C LEU A 197 -7.00 2.02 -4.09
N VAL A 198 -6.99 1.08 -5.03
CA VAL A 198 -6.71 1.33 -6.44
C VAL A 198 -7.70 2.36 -7.00
N ASN A 199 -9.00 2.16 -6.81
CA ASN A 199 -10.03 3.10 -7.28
C ASN A 199 -9.88 4.48 -6.63
N ALA A 200 -9.66 4.52 -5.30
CA ALA A 200 -9.46 5.78 -4.57
C ALA A 200 -8.27 6.59 -5.11
N ALA A 201 -7.15 5.91 -5.42
CA ALA A 201 -5.97 6.54 -6.00
C ALA A 201 -6.23 7.04 -7.43
N ARG A 202 -6.83 6.21 -8.28
CA ARG A 202 -7.12 6.55 -9.68
C ARG A 202 -8.02 7.78 -9.81
N GLU A 203 -9.05 7.87 -8.99
CA GLU A 203 -9.97 9.00 -8.96
C GLU A 203 -9.32 10.28 -8.40
N ALA A 204 -8.24 10.14 -7.61
CA ALA A 204 -7.51 11.26 -7.07
C ALA A 204 -6.65 11.99 -8.10
N PHE A 205 -6.16 11.38 -9.15
CA PHE A 205 -5.37 12.02 -10.19
C PHE A 205 -6.18 12.98 -11.08
N SER A 206 -5.51 13.88 -11.78
CA SER A 206 -6.10 14.62 -12.89
C SER A 206 -6.54 13.65 -13.99
N SER A 207 -5.70 12.65 -14.28
CA SER A 207 -6.03 11.46 -15.06
C SER A 207 -5.14 10.29 -14.62
N PRO A 208 -5.63 9.04 -14.62
CA PRO A 208 -4.76 7.87 -14.59
C PRO A 208 -3.82 7.84 -15.80
N THR A 209 -2.74 7.06 -15.68
CA THR A 209 -1.93 6.64 -16.83
C THR A 209 -2.47 5.32 -17.38
N TYR A 210 -2.19 5.04 -18.66
CA TYR A 210 -2.69 3.86 -19.35
C TYR A 210 -1.60 3.27 -20.22
N SER A 211 -1.47 1.94 -20.21
CA SER A 211 -0.46 1.20 -21.00
C SER A 211 -0.72 1.23 -22.51
N LEU A 212 -1.96 1.45 -22.94
CA LEU A 212 -2.34 1.50 -24.35
C LEU A 212 -3.34 2.62 -24.62
N LEU A 213 -2.94 3.61 -25.41
CA LEU A 213 -3.81 4.67 -25.93
C LEU A 213 -3.65 4.78 -27.44
N LYS A 214 -4.75 5.06 -28.15
CA LYS A 214 -4.73 5.52 -29.53
C LYS A 214 -4.92 7.04 -29.54
N ARG A 215 -4.69 7.71 -30.68
CA ARG A 215 -4.77 9.18 -30.81
C ARG A 215 -6.06 9.80 -30.24
N VAL A 216 -7.21 9.16 -30.43
CA VAL A 216 -8.49 9.64 -29.90
C VAL A 216 -8.58 9.45 -28.39
N ASP A 217 -7.99 8.37 -27.88
CA ASP A 217 -7.92 8.08 -26.44
C ASP A 217 -6.99 9.09 -25.75
N GLU A 218 -5.82 9.40 -26.36
CA GLU A 218 -4.88 10.44 -25.88
C GLU A 218 -5.57 11.79 -25.75
N TYR A 219 -6.33 12.19 -26.77
CA TYR A 219 -7.12 13.43 -26.71
C TYR A 219 -8.09 13.41 -25.53
N SER A 220 -8.81 12.31 -25.32
CA SER A 220 -9.80 12.19 -24.24
C SER A 220 -9.14 12.25 -22.85
N VAL A 221 -7.97 11.61 -22.68
CA VAL A 221 -7.18 11.63 -21.45
C VAL A 221 -6.67 13.04 -21.14
N ILE A 222 -6.08 13.71 -22.13
CA ILE A 222 -5.57 15.07 -21.99
C ILE A 222 -6.73 16.01 -21.63
N LYS A 223 -7.84 15.95 -22.37
CA LYS A 223 -9.01 16.79 -22.11
C LYS A 223 -9.50 16.65 -20.67
N LYS A 224 -9.74 15.41 -20.22
CA LYS A 224 -10.16 15.12 -18.82
C LYS A 224 -9.16 15.66 -17.80
N ALA A 225 -7.87 15.50 -18.05
CA ALA A 225 -6.85 15.97 -17.13
C ALA A 225 -6.84 17.49 -16.98
N PHE A 226 -7.00 18.24 -18.06
CA PHE A 226 -7.05 19.69 -18.05
C PHE A 226 -8.39 20.26 -17.55
N GLU A 227 -9.47 19.48 -17.58
CA GLU A 227 -10.74 19.78 -16.92
C GLU A 227 -10.69 19.52 -15.40
N LYS A 228 -9.69 18.76 -14.92
CA LYS A 228 -9.52 18.35 -13.52
C LYS A 228 -8.09 18.61 -13.04
N PRO A 229 -7.60 19.86 -13.11
CA PRO A 229 -6.26 20.18 -12.66
C PRO A 229 -6.15 19.95 -11.14
N ARG A 230 -5.00 19.44 -10.67
CA ARG A 230 -4.77 19.10 -9.26
C ARG A 230 -3.33 19.32 -8.85
N PHE A 231 -3.15 19.95 -7.69
CA PHE A 231 -1.89 19.99 -6.98
C PHE A 231 -1.57 18.63 -6.33
N VAL A 232 -0.32 18.44 -5.90
CA VAL A 232 0.08 17.25 -5.13
C VAL A 232 -0.71 17.13 -3.83
N GLU A 233 -1.05 18.24 -3.19
CA GLU A 233 -1.91 18.31 -2.00
C GLU A 233 -3.33 17.82 -2.28
N ASP A 234 -3.85 18.13 -3.47
CA ASP A 234 -5.17 17.68 -3.88
C ASP A 234 -5.23 16.17 -4.10
N LEU A 235 -4.13 15.57 -4.61
CA LEU A 235 -4.03 14.11 -4.70
C LEU A 235 -4.23 13.47 -3.33
N VAL A 236 -3.56 14.00 -2.30
CA VAL A 236 -3.70 13.49 -0.92
C VAL A 236 -5.11 13.70 -0.38
N ARG A 237 -5.70 14.89 -0.57
CA ARG A 237 -7.05 15.20 -0.09
C ARG A 237 -8.12 14.30 -0.73
N TYR A 238 -8.08 14.16 -2.06
CA TYR A 238 -9.07 13.35 -2.76
C TYR A 238 -8.88 11.84 -2.52
N ALA A 239 -7.65 11.37 -2.41
CA ALA A 239 -7.39 9.98 -2.04
C ALA A 239 -7.90 9.67 -0.64
N LEU A 240 -7.67 10.56 0.35
CA LEU A 240 -8.22 10.44 1.70
C LEU A 240 -9.75 10.46 1.68
N TYR A 241 -10.35 11.41 0.98
CA TYR A 241 -11.81 11.49 0.84
C TYR A 241 -12.39 10.20 0.28
N ASN A 242 -11.87 9.72 -0.85
CA ASN A 242 -12.37 8.53 -1.53
C ASN A 242 -12.26 7.28 -0.66
N ILE A 243 -11.07 7.04 -0.07
CA ILE A 243 -10.87 5.83 0.74
C ILE A 243 -11.60 5.90 2.08
N ALA A 244 -11.64 7.06 2.76
CA ALA A 244 -12.34 7.21 4.03
C ALA A 244 -13.85 7.01 3.87
N THR A 245 -14.45 7.59 2.83
CA THR A 245 -15.87 7.41 2.50
C THR A 245 -16.18 5.93 2.24
N LYS A 246 -15.32 5.25 1.47
CA LYS A 246 -15.47 3.82 1.19
C LYS A 246 -15.35 2.97 2.45
N LEU A 247 -14.33 3.19 3.28
CA LEU A 247 -14.13 2.45 4.53
C LEU A 247 -15.30 2.66 5.51
N SER A 248 -15.81 3.88 5.60
CA SER A 248 -16.98 4.21 6.43
C SER A 248 -18.23 3.47 5.95
N SER A 249 -18.54 3.48 4.65
CA SER A 249 -19.67 2.77 4.06
C SER A 249 -19.60 1.25 4.25
N GLU A 250 -18.39 0.71 4.38
CA GLU A 250 -18.14 -0.71 4.64
C GLU A 250 -18.09 -1.05 6.15
N GLY A 251 -18.31 -0.06 7.04
CA GLY A 251 -18.36 -0.26 8.48
C GLY A 251 -17.02 -0.54 9.14
N PHE A 252 -15.92 0.06 8.62
CA PHE A 252 -14.63 0.00 9.30
C PHE A 252 -14.64 0.83 10.57
N PRO A 253 -13.87 0.42 11.62
CA PRO A 253 -13.78 1.17 12.87
C PRO A 253 -13.21 2.57 12.65
N GLY A 254 -13.68 3.56 13.41
CA GLY A 254 -13.14 4.91 13.37
C GLY A 254 -11.64 5.02 13.71
N SER A 255 -11.10 4.02 14.44
CA SER A 255 -9.67 3.90 14.77
C SER A 255 -8.81 3.36 13.61
N THR A 256 -9.40 2.96 12.47
CA THR A 256 -8.64 2.55 11.28
C THR A 256 -7.72 3.68 10.84
N LYS A 257 -6.42 3.42 10.72
CA LYS A 257 -5.45 4.41 10.26
C LYS A 257 -5.35 4.41 8.75
N ILE A 258 -5.29 5.59 8.18
CA ILE A 258 -5.14 5.83 6.74
C ILE A 258 -3.89 6.69 6.55
N PHE A 259 -2.95 6.20 5.76
CA PHE A 259 -1.78 6.97 5.32
C PHE A 259 -1.88 7.18 3.82
N VAL A 260 -1.71 8.42 3.38
CA VAL A 260 -1.65 8.80 1.95
C VAL A 260 -0.42 9.67 1.73
N GLU A 261 0.31 9.35 0.67
CA GLU A 261 1.51 10.06 0.24
C GLU A 261 1.45 10.26 -1.26
N ALA A 262 1.81 11.45 -1.72
CA ALA A 262 1.92 11.79 -3.14
C ALA A 262 3.27 12.46 -3.44
N VAL A 263 3.89 12.05 -4.55
CA VAL A 263 5.08 12.66 -5.14
C VAL A 263 4.74 13.06 -6.57
N SER A 264 4.84 14.34 -6.89
CA SER A 264 4.70 14.87 -8.25
C SER A 264 6.08 15.08 -8.88
N TYR A 265 6.34 14.46 -10.02
CA TYR A 265 7.62 14.55 -10.74
C TYR A 265 7.61 15.77 -11.64
N GLU A 266 7.90 16.94 -11.05
CA GLU A 266 7.72 18.24 -11.69
C GLU A 266 8.46 18.35 -13.03
N SER A 267 7.74 18.84 -14.06
CA SER A 267 8.27 18.93 -15.42
C SER A 267 9.07 20.23 -15.69
N ILE A 268 8.74 21.32 -14.97
CA ILE A 268 9.36 22.63 -15.14
C ILE A 268 10.30 23.02 -14.00
N HIS A 269 10.40 22.17 -12.97
CA HIS A 269 11.26 22.37 -11.81
C HIS A 269 12.27 21.23 -11.65
N PRO A 270 13.49 21.48 -11.09
CA PRO A 270 14.50 20.45 -10.88
C PRO A 270 14.23 19.59 -9.61
N TYR A 271 13.16 19.82 -8.89
CA TYR A 271 12.75 19.12 -7.69
C TYR A 271 11.33 18.53 -7.86
N ASN A 272 10.98 17.57 -7.03
CA ASN A 272 9.65 16.99 -6.97
C ASN A 272 8.82 17.67 -5.88
N ALA A 273 7.51 17.84 -6.12
CA ALA A 273 6.58 18.26 -5.08
C ALA A 273 6.11 17.03 -4.28
N TYR A 274 5.88 17.24 -2.98
CA TYR A 274 5.55 16.17 -2.03
C TYR A 274 4.43 16.62 -1.07
N ALA A 275 3.49 15.72 -0.81
CA ALA A 275 2.50 15.87 0.24
C ALA A 275 2.20 14.52 0.88
N CYS A 276 1.94 14.49 2.18
CA CYS A 276 1.46 13.29 2.86
C CYS A 276 0.55 13.63 4.03
N ARG A 277 -0.24 12.63 4.46
CA ARG A 277 -1.01 12.67 5.70
C ARG A 277 -1.24 11.27 6.24
N GLU A 278 -1.13 11.13 7.55
CA GLU A 278 -1.62 9.99 8.32
C GLU A 278 -2.68 10.48 9.30
N ALA A 279 -3.84 9.80 9.35
CA ALA A 279 -4.93 10.13 10.24
C ALA A 279 -5.80 8.90 10.53
N ALA A 280 -6.55 8.92 11.63
CA ALA A 280 -7.60 7.96 11.89
C ALA A 280 -8.83 8.24 10.99
N LEU A 281 -9.57 7.18 10.63
CA LEU A 281 -10.77 7.30 9.80
C LEU A 281 -11.78 8.31 10.38
N THR A 282 -11.98 8.30 11.69
CA THR A 282 -12.88 9.25 12.37
C THR A 282 -12.45 10.70 12.20
N GLU A 283 -11.14 11.00 12.18
CA GLU A 283 -10.62 12.36 11.99
C GLU A 283 -10.90 12.85 10.57
N VAL A 284 -10.60 11.99 9.58
CA VAL A 284 -10.86 12.32 8.16
C VAL A 284 -12.34 12.54 7.89
N LEU A 285 -13.22 11.68 8.43
CA LEU A 285 -14.67 11.82 8.25
C LEU A 285 -15.20 13.12 8.87
N LYS A 286 -14.70 13.51 10.04
CA LYS A 286 -15.07 14.79 10.67
C LYS A 286 -14.71 15.98 9.78
N GLU A 287 -13.50 16.01 9.23
CA GLU A 287 -13.06 17.08 8.31
C GLU A 287 -13.86 17.10 7.01
N ILE A 288 -14.29 15.92 6.50
CA ILE A 288 -15.19 15.84 5.34
C ILE A 288 -16.56 16.46 5.68
N GLU A 289 -17.13 16.15 6.83
CA GLU A 289 -18.42 16.74 7.29
C GLU A 289 -18.32 18.26 7.46
N GLU A 290 -17.22 18.77 8.01
CA GLU A 290 -16.97 20.19 8.14
C GLU A 290 -16.85 20.91 6.77
N SER A 291 -16.34 20.21 5.75
CA SER A 291 -16.19 20.73 4.39
C SER A 291 -17.51 20.84 3.63
N TYR A 292 -18.51 20.02 4.02
CA TYR A 292 -19.85 20.00 3.44
C TYR A 292 -20.92 20.19 4.53
N PRO A 293 -20.96 21.36 5.19
CA PRO A 293 -21.98 21.58 6.22
C PRO A 293 -23.36 21.41 5.58
N THR A 294 -24.10 20.40 6.03
CA THR A 294 -25.49 20.22 5.65
C THR A 294 -26.23 21.54 5.90
N ARG A 295 -26.69 22.18 4.83
CA ARG A 295 -27.63 23.32 4.96
C ARG A 295 -28.83 22.81 5.76
N LYS A 296 -28.85 23.15 7.07
CA LYS A 296 -30.06 22.99 7.91
C LYS A 296 -31.13 23.95 7.46
#